data_cedee3c577ecb1c7a5dad3ba4076a8e1
#
_entry.id   cedee3c577ecb1c7a5dad3ba4076a8e1
#
_cell.length_a   1.000
_cell.length_b   1.000
_cell.length_c   1.000
_cell.angle_alpha   90.00
_cell.angle_beta   90.00
_cell.angle_gamma   90.00
#
_symmetry.space_group_name_H-M   'P 1'
#
loop_
_entity.id
_entity.type
_entity.pdbx_description
1 polymer ?
#
loop_
_entity_poly.entity_id
_entity_poly.type
_entity_poly.pdbx_seq_one_letter_code
_entity_poly.pdbx_strand_id
1 'polypeptide(L)'
;MQQIEPTYLRYVYDGLSKGSISSNNAAGLPFGFIGLFEKEFQANIPSNERSKLLRRLGVWALFKGAVSVEMASVILDEHIDETKALIDRFTKWFNSPEPGKYVLYHDRLRTYLLQKLSDFEINELNEILIEFLENTLKKVDGSEAEIYALEHLSSHMAVESELDTNYERLHNFVNKDSIWAHQLKVSKEYKWSHKAIQYGIKEGARRHHEKNTMVTVVNSVKLSKDEINSSKQILNLLNEGDYETALKRAESFKGENLMIIYLLMLHQLTLGNSKNENFRIKACKHILNLISELNSVTIKYPALLVY
;
A
#
# COMPACT_ATOMS: atom_id res chain seq x y z
N MET A 1 25.31 17.45 12.65
CA MET A 1 25.71 17.03 11.28
C MET A 1 24.48 16.54 10.57
N GLN A 2 24.01 17.22 9.51
CA GLN A 2 22.94 16.70 8.66
C GLN A 2 23.53 15.56 7.83
N GLN A 3 22.90 14.39 7.93
CA GLN A 3 23.29 13.23 7.12
C GLN A 3 23.00 13.56 5.65
N ILE A 4 24.05 13.58 4.82
CA ILE A 4 23.90 13.75 3.37
C ILE A 4 23.31 12.44 2.83
N GLU A 5 22.12 12.54 2.23
CA GLU A 5 21.42 11.36 1.75
C GLU A 5 21.94 10.84 0.40
N PRO A 6 22.07 9.53 0.23
CA PRO A 6 22.59 8.93 -1.01
C PRO A 6 21.84 9.38 -2.27
N THR A 7 20.52 9.53 -2.17
CA THR A 7 19.65 9.95 -3.30
C THR A 7 19.91 11.41 -3.71
N TYR A 8 20.18 12.30 -2.73
CA TYR A 8 20.58 13.68 -3.04
C TYR A 8 21.93 13.72 -3.74
N LEU A 9 22.90 12.94 -3.29
CA LEU A 9 24.21 12.83 -3.95
C LEU A 9 24.08 12.31 -5.38
N ARG A 10 23.24 11.33 -5.62
CA ARG A 10 22.96 10.81 -6.96
C ARG A 10 22.37 11.89 -7.87
N TYR A 11 21.41 12.65 -7.36
CA TYR A 11 20.82 13.76 -8.12
C TYR A 11 21.86 14.83 -8.49
N VAL A 12 22.70 15.22 -7.54
CA VAL A 12 23.79 16.19 -7.79
C VAL A 12 24.76 15.63 -8.82
N TYR A 13 25.13 14.35 -8.69
CA TYR A 13 26.02 13.67 -9.63
C TYR A 13 25.42 13.63 -11.04
N ASP A 14 24.16 13.23 -11.18
CA ASP A 14 23.46 13.20 -12.47
C ASP A 14 23.35 14.62 -13.08
N GLY A 15 23.10 15.62 -12.25
CA GLY A 15 23.05 17.03 -12.67
C GLY A 15 24.40 17.56 -13.17
N LEU A 16 25.47 17.20 -12.49
CA LEU A 16 26.85 17.52 -12.90
C LEU A 16 27.22 16.81 -14.20
N SER A 17 26.91 15.51 -14.29
CA SER A 17 27.20 14.67 -15.47
C SER A 17 26.48 15.14 -16.73
N LYS A 18 25.26 15.67 -16.58
CA LYS A 18 24.43 16.21 -17.68
C LYS A 18 24.65 17.70 -17.94
N GLY A 19 25.57 18.35 -17.20
CA GLY A 19 25.85 19.78 -17.31
C GLY A 19 24.71 20.72 -16.85
N SER A 20 23.67 20.17 -16.21
CA SER A 20 22.57 20.97 -15.65
C SER A 20 22.94 21.61 -14.30
N ILE A 21 24.00 21.14 -13.67
CA ILE A 21 24.63 21.74 -12.48
C ILE A 21 26.09 22.07 -12.85
N SER A 22 26.51 23.31 -12.61
CA SER A 22 27.91 23.72 -12.85
C SER A 22 28.78 23.36 -11.64
N SER A 23 29.91 22.68 -11.87
CA SER A 23 30.90 22.36 -10.84
C SER A 23 31.51 23.60 -10.16
N ASN A 24 31.50 24.73 -10.87
CA ASN A 24 32.08 25.98 -10.37
C ASN A 24 31.13 26.77 -9.45
N ASN A 25 29.88 26.32 -9.29
CA ASN A 25 28.89 27.01 -8.47
C ASN A 25 28.35 26.11 -7.35
N ALA A 26 29.25 25.62 -6.50
CA ALA A 26 28.86 24.84 -5.32
C ALA A 26 27.94 25.63 -4.36
N ALA A 27 28.07 26.97 -4.32
CA ALA A 27 27.18 27.85 -3.54
C ALA A 27 25.75 27.92 -4.11
N GLY A 28 25.55 27.58 -5.38
CA GLY A 28 24.25 27.50 -6.04
C GLY A 28 23.54 26.14 -5.91
N LEU A 29 24.17 25.17 -5.22
CA LEU A 29 23.51 23.88 -4.95
C LEU A 29 22.37 24.06 -3.95
N PRO A 30 21.19 23.49 -4.22
CA PRO A 30 20.08 23.55 -3.30
C PRO A 30 20.42 22.85 -1.97
N PHE A 31 19.98 23.41 -0.87
CA PHE A 31 20.24 22.86 0.45
C PHE A 31 19.32 21.64 0.71
N GLY A 32 19.86 20.45 0.46
CA GLY A 32 19.14 19.18 0.64
C GLY A 32 17.99 18.97 -0.36
N PHE A 33 17.19 17.95 -0.12
CA PHE A 33 16.06 17.62 -1.00
C PHE A 33 15.00 18.71 -1.11
N ILE A 34 14.68 19.38 0.01
CA ILE A 34 13.65 20.43 0.02
C ILE A 34 14.05 21.58 -0.88
N GLY A 35 15.30 22.04 -0.77
CA GLY A 35 15.80 23.11 -1.64
C GLY A 35 15.84 22.71 -3.12
N LEU A 36 16.07 21.43 -3.39
CA LEU A 36 16.03 20.87 -4.73
C LEU A 36 14.62 20.91 -5.31
N PHE A 37 13.63 20.37 -4.56
CA PHE A 37 12.23 20.39 -4.99
C PHE A 37 11.72 21.82 -5.18
N GLU A 38 12.10 22.74 -4.29
CA GLU A 38 11.76 24.16 -4.41
C GLU A 38 12.30 24.76 -5.71
N LYS A 39 13.57 24.51 -6.03
CA LYS A 39 14.20 25.00 -7.27
C LYS A 39 13.52 24.43 -8.52
N GLU A 40 13.23 23.11 -8.54
CA GLU A 40 12.54 22.47 -9.65
C GLU A 40 11.08 22.96 -9.75
N PHE A 41 10.41 23.13 -8.62
CA PHE A 41 9.05 23.64 -8.54
C PHE A 41 8.96 25.05 -9.12
N GLN A 42 9.84 25.95 -8.69
CA GLN A 42 9.87 27.31 -9.20
C GLN A 42 10.24 27.41 -10.68
N ALA A 43 11.16 26.54 -11.15
CA ALA A 43 11.56 26.52 -12.56
C ALA A 43 10.48 25.98 -13.51
N ASN A 44 9.66 25.03 -13.04
CA ASN A 44 8.71 24.32 -13.88
C ASN A 44 7.25 24.80 -13.71
N ILE A 45 6.97 25.64 -12.70
CA ILE A 45 5.60 26.09 -12.41
C ILE A 45 5.48 27.59 -12.51
N PRO A 46 4.83 28.13 -13.57
CA PRO A 46 4.50 29.54 -13.69
C PRO A 46 3.62 30.00 -12.52
N SER A 47 3.80 31.24 -12.09
CA SER A 47 3.08 31.79 -10.93
C SER A 47 1.57 31.76 -11.09
N ASN A 48 1.06 31.94 -12.30
CA ASN A 48 -0.37 31.91 -12.63
C ASN A 48 -1.00 30.50 -12.61
N GLU A 49 -0.19 29.44 -12.72
CA GLU A 49 -0.67 28.05 -12.68
C GLU A 49 -0.41 27.37 -11.33
N ARG A 50 0.29 28.03 -10.42
CA ARG A 50 0.84 27.44 -9.20
C ARG A 50 -0.22 26.78 -8.33
N SER A 51 -1.31 27.45 -8.05
CA SER A 51 -2.39 26.91 -7.20
C SER A 51 -3.04 25.66 -7.84
N LYS A 52 -3.37 25.71 -9.14
CA LYS A 52 -3.95 24.58 -9.85
C LYS A 52 -3.03 23.36 -9.87
N LEU A 53 -1.73 23.59 -10.16
CA LEU A 53 -0.74 22.50 -10.23
C LEU A 53 -0.44 21.91 -8.84
N LEU A 54 -0.37 22.74 -7.80
CA LEU A 54 -0.21 22.29 -6.42
C LEU A 54 -1.37 21.40 -5.98
N ARG A 55 -2.61 21.79 -6.28
CA ARG A 55 -3.78 21.00 -5.97
C ARG A 55 -3.73 19.62 -6.65
N ARG A 56 -3.36 19.56 -7.93
CA ARG A 56 -3.20 18.32 -8.68
C ARG A 56 -2.09 17.43 -8.12
N LEU A 57 -0.92 17.99 -7.86
CA LEU A 57 0.21 17.29 -7.22
C LEU A 57 -0.11 16.89 -5.78
N GLY A 58 -0.96 17.63 -5.07
CA GLY A 58 -1.47 17.31 -3.75
C GLY A 58 -2.26 16.01 -3.73
N VAL A 59 -3.13 15.77 -4.72
CA VAL A 59 -3.83 14.48 -4.87
C VAL A 59 -2.81 13.33 -5.01
N TRP A 60 -1.79 13.49 -5.86
CA TRP A 60 -0.72 12.51 -5.99
C TRP A 60 0.07 12.31 -4.68
N ALA A 61 0.23 13.36 -3.88
CA ALA A 61 0.88 13.28 -2.58
C ALA A 61 0.01 12.56 -1.52
N LEU A 62 -1.30 12.54 -1.67
CA LEU A 62 -2.22 11.82 -0.79
C LEU A 62 -2.27 10.32 -1.07
N PHE A 63 -2.05 9.87 -2.31
CA PHE A 63 -2.07 8.44 -2.62
C PHE A 63 -1.06 7.66 -1.78
N LYS A 64 -1.48 6.49 -1.28
CA LYS A 64 -0.69 5.59 -0.43
C LYS A 64 0.02 4.49 -1.21
N GLY A 65 -0.29 4.35 -2.50
CA GLY A 65 0.28 3.37 -3.42
C GLY A 65 0.31 3.91 -4.85
N ALA A 66 0.81 3.10 -5.78
CA ALA A 66 0.78 3.43 -7.20
C ALA A 66 -0.65 3.29 -7.74
N VAL A 67 -1.07 4.27 -8.53
CA VAL A 67 -2.40 4.31 -9.16
C VAL A 67 -2.28 4.57 -10.66
N SER A 68 -3.26 4.11 -11.42
CA SER A 68 -3.34 4.39 -12.85
C SER A 68 -3.64 5.87 -13.13
N VAL A 69 -3.32 6.28 -14.35
CA VAL A 69 -3.66 7.63 -14.82
C VAL A 69 -5.17 7.81 -14.86
N GLU A 70 -5.89 6.76 -15.24
CA GLU A 70 -7.35 6.70 -15.32
C GLU A 70 -7.97 6.97 -13.94
N MET A 71 -7.52 6.27 -12.90
CA MET A 71 -8.02 6.49 -11.54
C MET A 71 -7.71 7.90 -11.05
N ALA A 72 -6.50 8.40 -11.29
CA ALA A 72 -6.13 9.75 -10.89
C ALA A 72 -6.93 10.82 -11.62
N SER A 73 -7.19 10.66 -12.93
CA SER A 73 -7.98 11.63 -13.72
C SER A 73 -9.43 11.74 -13.23
N VAL A 74 -10.04 10.61 -12.83
CA VAL A 74 -11.40 10.64 -12.27
C VAL A 74 -11.44 11.39 -10.93
N ILE A 75 -10.46 11.19 -10.06
CA ILE A 75 -10.39 11.89 -8.76
C ILE A 75 -10.09 13.38 -8.94
N LEU A 76 -9.29 13.72 -9.93
CA LEU A 76 -8.94 15.11 -10.27
C LEU A 76 -10.06 15.83 -11.05
N ASP A 77 -11.09 15.11 -11.47
CA ASP A 77 -12.14 15.61 -12.35
C ASP A 77 -11.59 16.30 -13.61
N GLU A 78 -10.67 15.59 -14.29
CA GLU A 78 -10.00 16.10 -15.49
C GLU A 78 -9.88 15.02 -16.59
N HIS A 79 -9.58 15.46 -17.80
CA HIS A 79 -9.35 14.52 -18.91
C HIS A 79 -8.05 13.74 -18.69
N ILE A 80 -8.03 12.46 -19.07
CA ILE A 80 -6.88 11.57 -18.91
C ILE A 80 -5.59 12.13 -19.54
N ASP A 81 -5.70 12.85 -20.66
CA ASP A 81 -4.55 13.45 -21.33
C ASP A 81 -3.94 14.61 -20.52
N GLU A 82 -4.76 15.33 -19.72
CA GLU A 82 -4.26 16.36 -18.81
C GLU A 82 -3.45 15.72 -17.67
N THR A 83 -3.94 14.60 -17.13
CA THR A 83 -3.22 13.85 -16.09
C THR A 83 -1.91 13.28 -16.64
N LYS A 84 -1.90 12.74 -17.87
CA LYS A 84 -0.67 12.30 -18.55
C LYS A 84 0.31 13.46 -18.74
N ALA A 85 -0.16 14.59 -19.23
CA ALA A 85 0.67 15.78 -19.43
C ALA A 85 1.30 16.29 -18.12
N LEU A 86 0.58 16.16 -16.97
CA LEU A 86 1.15 16.44 -15.66
C LEU A 86 2.32 15.51 -15.32
N ILE A 87 2.13 14.20 -15.50
CA ILE A 87 3.18 13.21 -15.23
C ILE A 87 4.38 13.43 -16.14
N ASP A 88 4.16 13.66 -17.43
CA ASP A 88 5.22 13.93 -18.40
C ASP A 88 6.01 15.18 -18.06
N ARG A 89 5.31 16.26 -17.63
CA ARG A 89 5.93 17.51 -17.18
C ARG A 89 6.83 17.30 -15.95
N PHE A 90 6.42 16.42 -15.05
CA PHE A 90 7.13 16.11 -13.80
C PHE A 90 7.70 14.69 -13.77
N THR A 91 8.15 14.16 -14.90
CA THR A 91 8.64 12.77 -15.05
C THR A 91 9.62 12.36 -13.95
N LYS A 92 10.49 13.26 -13.48
CA LYS A 92 11.47 13.00 -12.42
C LYS A 92 10.83 12.80 -11.05
N TRP A 93 9.58 13.23 -10.85
CA TRP A 93 8.86 13.15 -9.58
C TRP A 93 8.01 11.89 -9.48
N PHE A 94 7.86 11.18 -10.58
CA PHE A 94 7.07 9.97 -10.64
C PHE A 94 7.94 8.74 -10.88
N ASN A 95 7.55 7.64 -10.23
CA ASN A 95 8.04 6.31 -10.49
C ASN A 95 6.87 5.47 -11.01
N SER A 96 7.15 4.57 -11.96
CA SER A 96 6.17 3.62 -12.49
C SER A 96 6.60 2.20 -12.08
N PRO A 97 6.14 1.70 -10.92
CA PRO A 97 6.48 0.35 -10.47
C PRO A 97 5.82 -0.74 -11.33
N GLU A 98 4.70 -0.40 -11.96
CA GLU A 98 3.96 -1.26 -12.88
C GLU A 98 3.58 -0.45 -14.14
N PRO A 99 3.47 -1.08 -15.32
CA PRO A 99 3.06 -0.39 -16.53
C PRO A 99 1.72 0.35 -16.35
N GLY A 100 1.70 1.64 -16.65
CA GLY A 100 0.51 2.49 -16.56
C GLY A 100 0.14 2.99 -15.15
N LYS A 101 0.85 2.55 -14.11
CA LYS A 101 0.66 3.02 -12.72
C LYS A 101 1.81 3.90 -12.28
N TYR A 102 1.48 4.94 -11.53
CA TYR A 102 2.43 5.94 -11.09
C TYR A 102 2.30 6.24 -9.60
N VAL A 103 3.40 6.61 -8.99
CA VAL A 103 3.51 7.05 -7.59
C VAL A 103 4.62 8.10 -7.49
N LEU A 104 4.51 9.02 -6.55
CA LEU A 104 5.62 9.92 -6.27
C LEU A 104 6.85 9.12 -5.80
N TYR A 105 8.00 9.39 -6.43
CA TYR A 105 9.18 8.55 -6.27
C TYR A 105 9.78 8.55 -4.87
N HIS A 106 9.43 9.55 -4.02
CA HIS A 106 10.03 9.71 -2.70
C HIS A 106 9.07 10.33 -1.68
N ASP A 107 9.05 9.78 -0.44
CA ASP A 107 8.18 10.27 0.62
C ASP A 107 8.45 11.72 1.03
N ARG A 108 9.70 12.20 0.91
CA ARG A 108 10.02 13.61 1.16
C ARG A 108 9.41 14.55 0.14
N LEU A 109 9.30 14.12 -1.12
CA LEU A 109 8.59 14.90 -2.14
C LEU A 109 7.10 15.01 -1.78
N ARG A 110 6.51 13.91 -1.33
CA ARG A 110 5.14 13.89 -0.80
C ARG A 110 4.97 14.88 0.34
N THR A 111 5.83 14.80 1.35
CA THR A 111 5.82 15.73 2.49
C THR A 111 5.99 17.18 2.05
N TYR A 112 6.93 17.44 1.13
CA TYR A 112 7.17 18.79 0.58
C TYR A 112 5.91 19.34 -0.11
N LEU A 113 5.25 18.55 -0.95
CA LEU A 113 4.04 18.99 -1.67
C LEU A 113 2.89 19.28 -0.70
N LEU A 114 2.68 18.42 0.29
CA LEU A 114 1.65 18.64 1.32
C LEU A 114 1.93 19.88 2.16
N GLN A 115 3.20 20.18 2.50
CA GLN A 115 3.57 21.40 3.20
C GLN A 115 3.32 22.69 2.40
N LYS A 116 3.13 22.61 1.08
CA LYS A 116 2.79 23.75 0.22
C LYS A 116 1.28 24.04 0.17
N LEU A 117 0.47 23.11 0.63
CA LEU A 117 -0.97 23.24 0.75
C LEU A 117 -1.33 23.65 2.20
N SER A 118 -2.42 24.34 2.35
CA SER A 118 -3.01 24.57 3.67
C SER A 118 -3.69 23.30 4.19
N ASP A 119 -3.86 23.20 5.52
CA ASP A 119 -4.58 22.08 6.13
C ASP A 119 -6.00 21.95 5.58
N PHE A 120 -6.65 23.07 5.27
CA PHE A 120 -7.97 23.10 4.63
C PHE A 120 -7.94 22.43 3.26
N GLU A 121 -6.98 22.77 2.39
CA GLU A 121 -6.85 22.17 1.05
C GLU A 121 -6.52 20.68 1.14
N ILE A 122 -5.65 20.27 2.07
CA ILE A 122 -5.32 18.86 2.30
C ILE A 122 -6.58 18.08 2.71
N ASN A 123 -7.36 18.61 3.65
CA ASN A 123 -8.59 17.98 4.12
C ASN A 123 -9.63 17.88 3.01
N GLU A 124 -9.80 18.94 2.21
CA GLU A 124 -10.72 18.94 1.06
C GLU A 124 -10.33 17.87 0.03
N LEU A 125 -9.05 17.80 -0.35
CA LEU A 125 -8.57 16.82 -1.32
C LEU A 125 -8.69 15.38 -0.79
N ASN A 126 -8.39 15.19 0.49
CA ASN A 126 -8.53 13.88 1.12
C ASN A 126 -10.00 13.45 1.22
N GLU A 127 -10.93 14.38 1.46
CA GLU A 127 -12.37 14.09 1.49
C GLU A 127 -12.89 13.66 0.11
N ILE A 128 -12.50 14.36 -0.96
CA ILE A 128 -12.82 13.96 -2.35
C ILE A 128 -12.34 12.52 -2.60
N LEU A 129 -11.13 12.19 -2.15
CA LEU A 129 -10.57 10.86 -2.30
C LEU A 129 -11.34 9.81 -1.49
N ILE A 130 -11.70 10.10 -0.24
CA ILE A 130 -12.49 9.21 0.62
C ILE A 130 -13.86 8.95 -0.01
N GLU A 131 -14.59 9.99 -0.45
CA GLU A 131 -15.90 9.85 -1.08
C GLU A 131 -15.84 9.02 -2.37
N PHE A 132 -14.83 9.24 -3.21
CA PHE A 132 -14.60 8.44 -4.40
C PHE A 132 -14.40 6.95 -4.04
N LEU A 133 -13.54 6.65 -3.06
CA LEU A 133 -13.22 5.29 -2.64
C LEU A 133 -14.43 4.59 -1.99
N GLU A 134 -15.21 5.28 -1.15
CA GLU A 134 -16.44 4.74 -0.58
C GLU A 134 -17.49 4.41 -1.65
N ASN A 135 -17.63 5.27 -2.65
CA ASN A 135 -18.56 5.03 -3.76
C ASN A 135 -18.10 3.86 -4.64
N THR A 136 -16.80 3.69 -4.79
CA THR A 136 -16.22 2.56 -5.52
C THR A 136 -16.52 1.23 -4.82
N LEU A 137 -16.41 1.17 -3.49
CA LEU A 137 -16.71 -0.05 -2.72
C LEU A 137 -18.19 -0.48 -2.80
N LYS A 138 -19.10 0.40 -3.19
CA LYS A 138 -20.52 0.03 -3.40
C LYS A 138 -20.75 -0.74 -4.70
N LYS A 139 -19.82 -0.65 -5.68
CA LYS A 139 -19.99 -1.27 -7.01
C LYS A 139 -19.52 -2.71 -7.06
N VAL A 140 -18.49 -3.10 -6.29
CA VAL A 140 -17.91 -4.46 -6.23
C VAL A 140 -17.63 -5.02 -7.62
N ASP A 141 -16.80 -4.31 -8.39
CA ASP A 141 -16.56 -4.59 -9.81
C ASP A 141 -15.17 -5.20 -10.11
N GLY A 142 -14.34 -5.42 -9.09
CA GLY A 142 -12.96 -5.91 -9.23
C GLY A 142 -12.00 -4.88 -9.83
N SER A 143 -12.40 -3.62 -9.92
CA SER A 143 -11.58 -2.54 -10.48
C SER A 143 -10.35 -2.24 -9.63
N GLU A 144 -9.36 -1.59 -10.24
CA GLU A 144 -8.19 -1.07 -9.51
C GLU A 144 -8.62 -0.15 -8.35
N ALA A 145 -9.61 0.70 -8.57
CA ALA A 145 -10.10 1.63 -7.57
C ALA A 145 -10.73 0.88 -6.37
N GLU A 146 -11.43 -0.23 -6.60
CA GLU A 146 -11.96 -1.09 -5.54
C GLU A 146 -10.83 -1.75 -4.73
N ILE A 147 -9.83 -2.31 -5.42
CA ILE A 147 -8.66 -2.92 -4.78
C ILE A 147 -7.92 -1.87 -3.92
N TYR A 148 -7.69 -0.69 -4.47
CA TYR A 148 -7.07 0.43 -3.76
C TYR A 148 -7.91 0.86 -2.54
N ALA A 149 -9.23 0.95 -2.69
CA ALA A 149 -10.14 1.31 -1.60
C ALA A 149 -10.09 0.29 -0.45
N LEU A 150 -10.13 -1.00 -0.77
CA LEU A 150 -10.03 -2.07 0.24
C LEU A 150 -8.71 -2.01 1.02
N GLU A 151 -7.61 -1.65 0.38
CA GLU A 151 -6.29 -1.58 1.02
C GLU A 151 -6.06 -0.27 1.78
N HIS A 152 -6.51 0.87 1.24
CA HIS A 152 -6.02 2.19 1.68
C HIS A 152 -7.09 3.12 2.27
N LEU A 153 -8.40 2.86 2.08
CA LEU A 153 -9.46 3.76 2.55
C LEU A 153 -9.35 4.06 4.05
N SER A 154 -9.09 3.03 4.88
CA SER A 154 -8.90 3.22 6.32
C SER A 154 -7.75 4.18 6.65
N SER A 155 -6.67 4.17 5.86
CA SER A 155 -5.55 5.08 6.05
C SER A 155 -5.85 6.52 5.65
N HIS A 156 -6.75 6.74 4.69
CA HIS A 156 -7.24 8.07 4.33
C HIS A 156 -8.19 8.64 5.38
N MET A 157 -9.08 7.80 5.93
CA MET A 157 -9.98 8.19 7.03
C MET A 157 -9.23 8.47 8.34
N ALA A 158 -8.04 7.85 8.53
CA ALA A 158 -7.20 8.03 9.71
C ALA A 158 -6.25 9.24 9.62
N VAL A 159 -6.27 10.00 8.53
CA VAL A 159 -5.53 11.27 8.46
C VAL A 159 -6.06 12.23 9.53
N GLU A 160 -5.16 12.97 10.16
CA GLU A 160 -5.41 13.89 11.28
C GLU A 160 -6.38 15.03 10.90
N SER A 161 -7.62 14.66 10.63
CA SER A 161 -8.71 15.61 10.54
C SER A 161 -9.24 15.85 11.95
N GLU A 162 -9.39 17.08 12.36
CA GLU A 162 -10.06 17.43 13.65
C GLU A 162 -11.55 17.07 13.65
N LEU A 163 -12.11 16.72 12.47
CA LEU A 163 -13.52 16.40 12.31
C LEU A 163 -13.82 14.97 12.80
N ASP A 164 -14.69 14.85 13.81
CA ASP A 164 -15.14 13.56 14.35
C ASP A 164 -15.89 12.69 13.35
N THR A 165 -16.48 13.29 12.29
CA THR A 165 -17.18 12.58 11.23
C THR A 165 -16.31 11.53 10.53
N ASN A 166 -15.04 11.82 10.29
CA ASN A 166 -14.12 10.87 9.65
C ASN A 166 -13.77 9.71 10.56
N TYR A 167 -13.73 9.94 11.88
CA TYR A 167 -13.53 8.86 12.83
C TYR A 167 -14.73 7.89 12.87
N GLU A 168 -15.96 8.38 12.84
CA GLU A 168 -17.14 7.51 12.79
C GLU A 168 -17.18 6.67 11.50
N ARG A 169 -16.82 7.26 10.37
CA ARG A 169 -16.68 6.52 9.09
C ARG A 169 -15.61 5.43 9.20
N LEU A 170 -14.44 5.77 9.74
CA LEU A 170 -13.35 4.82 10.00
C LEU A 170 -13.82 3.70 10.92
N HIS A 171 -14.43 4.04 12.06
CA HIS A 171 -14.92 3.06 13.03
C HIS A 171 -15.93 2.09 12.39
N ASN A 172 -16.88 2.61 11.62
CA ASN A 172 -17.86 1.79 10.90
C ASN A 172 -17.22 0.92 9.83
N PHE A 173 -16.21 1.42 9.12
CA PHE A 173 -15.50 0.67 8.08
C PHE A 173 -14.71 -0.50 8.67
N VAL A 174 -13.86 -0.22 9.69
CA VAL A 174 -12.92 -1.21 10.24
C VAL A 174 -13.60 -2.28 11.10
N ASN A 175 -14.82 -2.07 11.56
CA ASN A 175 -15.57 -3.02 12.38
C ASN A 175 -16.63 -3.82 11.61
N LYS A 176 -16.60 -3.78 10.28
CA LYS A 176 -17.58 -4.42 9.43
C LYS A 176 -17.08 -5.76 8.89
N ASP A 177 -17.65 -6.88 9.37
CA ASP A 177 -17.28 -8.24 8.96
C ASP A 177 -17.29 -8.43 7.44
N SER A 178 -18.24 -7.79 6.73
CA SER A 178 -18.32 -7.86 5.27
C SER A 178 -17.12 -7.21 4.58
N ILE A 179 -16.52 -6.18 5.17
CA ILE A 179 -15.29 -5.54 4.65
C ILE A 179 -14.11 -6.49 4.82
N TRP A 180 -13.97 -7.14 5.98
CA TRP A 180 -12.89 -8.12 6.20
C TRP A 180 -12.98 -9.30 5.25
N ALA A 181 -14.20 -9.84 5.08
CA ALA A 181 -14.44 -10.93 4.12
C ALA A 181 -14.09 -10.51 2.69
N HIS A 182 -14.41 -9.27 2.32
CA HIS A 182 -14.10 -8.72 1.00
C HIS A 182 -12.59 -8.48 0.83
N GLN A 183 -11.93 -7.87 1.82
CA GLN A 183 -10.48 -7.72 1.83
C GLN A 183 -9.77 -9.07 1.70
N LEU A 184 -10.19 -10.07 2.47
CA LEU A 184 -9.63 -11.42 2.40
C LEU A 184 -9.87 -12.08 1.03
N LYS A 185 -11.07 -11.92 0.46
CA LYS A 185 -11.40 -12.47 -0.86
C LYS A 185 -10.49 -11.90 -1.96
N VAL A 186 -10.18 -10.60 -1.91
CA VAL A 186 -9.39 -9.91 -2.93
C VAL A 186 -7.89 -10.09 -2.68
N SER A 187 -7.40 -9.80 -1.47
CA SER A 187 -5.97 -9.84 -1.15
C SER A 187 -5.45 -11.25 -0.92
N LYS A 188 -6.32 -12.18 -0.50
CA LYS A 188 -5.97 -13.51 0.03
C LYS A 188 -5.12 -13.46 1.31
N GLU A 189 -5.13 -12.32 2.03
CA GLU A 189 -4.37 -12.08 3.25
C GLU A 189 -5.21 -11.31 4.28
N TYR A 190 -5.01 -11.58 5.56
CA TYR A 190 -5.61 -10.81 6.66
C TYR A 190 -4.92 -9.45 6.91
N LYS A 191 -3.77 -9.22 6.26
CA LYS A 191 -2.92 -8.03 6.46
C LYS A 191 -3.68 -6.72 6.30
N TRP A 192 -4.53 -6.59 5.28
CA TRP A 192 -5.30 -5.36 5.06
C TRP A 192 -6.29 -5.09 6.18
N SER A 193 -7.00 -6.13 6.64
CA SER A 193 -7.95 -6.02 7.75
C SER A 193 -7.26 -5.68 9.07
N HIS A 194 -6.12 -6.32 9.36
CA HIS A 194 -5.32 -5.99 10.54
C HIS A 194 -4.82 -4.55 10.53
N LYS A 195 -4.33 -4.09 9.37
CA LYS A 195 -3.87 -2.70 9.19
C LYS A 195 -5.03 -1.71 9.39
N ALA A 196 -6.20 -1.99 8.81
CA ALA A 196 -7.38 -1.16 8.98
C ALA A 196 -7.82 -1.07 10.45
N ILE A 197 -7.88 -2.20 11.15
CA ILE A 197 -8.20 -2.25 12.58
C ILE A 197 -7.17 -1.45 13.42
N GLN A 198 -5.87 -1.54 13.11
CA GLN A 198 -4.84 -0.76 13.79
C GLN A 198 -5.08 0.75 13.64
N TYR A 199 -5.51 1.24 12.49
CA TYR A 199 -5.91 2.63 12.31
C TYR A 199 -7.11 2.99 13.19
N GLY A 200 -8.13 2.14 13.26
CA GLY A 200 -9.31 2.36 14.10
C GLY A 200 -8.97 2.44 15.60
N ILE A 201 -8.10 1.54 16.09
CA ILE A 201 -7.63 1.56 17.48
C ILE A 201 -6.82 2.84 17.77
N LYS A 202 -5.85 3.17 16.90
CA LYS A 202 -4.99 4.34 17.06
C LYS A 202 -5.81 5.64 17.11
N GLU A 203 -6.72 5.82 16.16
CA GLU A 203 -7.55 7.03 16.09
C GLU A 203 -8.57 7.11 17.23
N GLY A 204 -9.18 5.99 17.61
CA GLY A 204 -10.07 5.95 18.76
C GLY A 204 -9.38 6.29 20.08
N ALA A 205 -8.17 5.78 20.30
CA ALA A 205 -7.36 6.10 21.46
C ALA A 205 -6.92 7.58 21.45
N ARG A 206 -6.48 8.11 20.32
CA ARG A 206 -6.08 9.53 20.18
C ARG A 206 -7.22 10.49 20.48
N ARG A 207 -8.44 10.13 20.12
CA ARG A 207 -9.65 10.96 20.30
C ARG A 207 -10.39 10.68 21.61
N HIS A 208 -9.84 9.81 22.46
CA HIS A 208 -10.48 9.40 23.73
C HIS A 208 -11.88 8.77 23.56
N HIS A 209 -12.15 8.12 22.43
CA HIS A 209 -13.38 7.36 22.18
C HIS A 209 -13.27 5.95 22.77
N GLU A 210 -13.21 5.83 24.10
CA GLU A 210 -12.91 4.57 24.81
C GLU A 210 -13.83 3.41 24.39
N LYS A 211 -15.15 3.64 24.32
CA LYS A 211 -16.13 2.60 23.95
C LYS A 211 -15.87 2.07 22.55
N ASN A 212 -15.68 2.94 21.57
CA ASN A 212 -15.43 2.56 20.19
C ASN A 212 -14.07 1.88 20.03
N THR A 213 -13.07 2.37 20.73
CA THR A 213 -11.73 1.76 20.78
C THR A 213 -11.81 0.33 21.31
N MET A 214 -12.55 0.12 22.41
CA MET A 214 -12.74 -1.20 23.01
C MET A 214 -13.43 -2.17 22.02
N VAL A 215 -14.49 -1.71 21.33
CA VAL A 215 -15.15 -2.52 20.30
C VAL A 215 -14.15 -2.93 19.20
N THR A 216 -13.32 -2.00 18.74
CA THR A 216 -12.32 -2.29 17.71
C THR A 216 -11.24 -3.25 18.22
N VAL A 217 -10.82 -3.15 19.48
CA VAL A 217 -9.89 -4.11 20.11
C VAL A 217 -10.51 -5.52 20.17
N VAL A 218 -11.75 -5.64 20.59
CA VAL A 218 -12.46 -6.95 20.62
C VAL A 218 -12.55 -7.55 19.21
N ASN A 219 -12.84 -6.73 18.21
CA ASN A 219 -12.88 -7.16 16.82
C ASN A 219 -11.51 -7.54 16.27
N SER A 220 -10.43 -6.90 16.73
CA SER A 220 -9.05 -7.32 16.41
C SER A 220 -8.76 -8.74 16.92
N VAL A 221 -9.19 -9.05 18.14
CA VAL A 221 -9.06 -10.41 18.71
C VAL A 221 -9.88 -11.42 17.91
N LYS A 222 -11.12 -11.05 17.52
CA LYS A 222 -11.97 -11.89 16.66
C LYS A 222 -11.29 -12.21 15.33
N LEU A 223 -10.78 -11.18 14.63
CA LEU A 223 -10.08 -11.33 13.36
C LEU A 223 -8.85 -12.24 13.48
N SER A 224 -8.03 -12.04 14.52
CA SER A 224 -6.86 -12.89 14.78
C SER A 224 -7.26 -14.35 15.06
N LYS A 225 -8.37 -14.56 15.77
CA LYS A 225 -8.91 -15.90 16.01
C LYS A 225 -9.39 -16.58 14.73
N ASP A 226 -10.04 -15.81 13.83
CA ASP A 226 -10.50 -16.33 12.53
C ASP A 226 -9.33 -16.72 11.63
N GLU A 227 -8.25 -15.92 11.62
CA GLU A 227 -7.00 -16.24 10.93
C GLU A 227 -6.38 -17.54 11.46
N ILE A 228 -6.24 -17.67 12.79
CA ILE A 228 -5.72 -18.89 13.43
C ILE A 228 -6.60 -20.11 13.13
N ASN A 229 -7.93 -19.94 13.21
CA ASN A 229 -8.87 -21.03 12.93
C ASN A 229 -8.80 -21.49 11.47
N SER A 230 -8.64 -20.59 10.54
CA SER A 230 -8.47 -20.90 9.11
C SER A 230 -7.22 -21.75 8.88
N SER A 231 -6.10 -21.41 9.52
CA SER A 231 -4.86 -22.21 9.46
C SER A 231 -5.02 -23.58 10.13
N LYS A 232 -5.71 -23.65 11.29
CA LYS A 232 -6.00 -24.93 11.98
C LYS A 232 -6.90 -25.85 11.16
N GLN A 233 -7.87 -25.31 10.44
CA GLN A 233 -8.74 -26.11 9.56
C GLN A 233 -7.94 -26.80 8.45
N ILE A 234 -6.94 -26.11 7.88
CA ILE A 234 -6.03 -26.72 6.90
C ILE A 234 -5.23 -27.85 7.53
N LEU A 235 -4.67 -27.64 8.74
CA LEU A 235 -3.95 -28.70 9.47
C LEU A 235 -4.84 -29.89 9.81
N ASN A 236 -6.10 -29.67 10.21
CA ASN A 236 -7.04 -30.76 10.48
C ASN A 236 -7.33 -31.59 9.22
N LEU A 237 -7.61 -30.92 8.07
CA LEU A 237 -7.79 -31.61 6.79
C LEU A 237 -6.56 -32.44 6.40
N LEU A 238 -5.36 -31.95 6.65
CA LEU A 238 -4.13 -32.69 6.41
C LEU A 238 -4.01 -33.93 7.29
N ASN A 239 -4.37 -33.79 8.58
CA ASN A 239 -4.37 -34.90 9.54
C ASN A 239 -5.44 -35.96 9.21
N GLU A 240 -6.59 -35.54 8.66
CA GLU A 240 -7.66 -36.40 8.18
C GLU A 240 -7.36 -37.07 6.82
N GLY A 241 -6.28 -36.64 6.15
CA GLY A 241 -5.87 -37.17 4.84
C GLY A 241 -6.62 -36.55 3.67
N ASP A 242 -7.42 -35.50 3.89
CA ASP A 242 -8.11 -34.75 2.83
C ASP A 242 -7.19 -33.64 2.26
N TYR A 243 -6.17 -34.12 1.57
CA TYR A 243 -5.12 -33.23 1.01
C TYR A 243 -5.65 -32.31 -0.09
N GLU A 244 -6.65 -32.73 -0.85
CA GLU A 244 -7.19 -31.95 -1.96
C GLU A 244 -7.95 -30.74 -1.45
N THR A 245 -8.78 -30.90 -0.43
CA THR A 245 -9.50 -29.80 0.22
C THR A 245 -8.54 -28.88 0.98
N ALA A 246 -7.52 -29.45 1.63
CA ALA A 246 -6.47 -28.67 2.30
C ALA A 246 -5.71 -27.78 1.31
N LEU A 247 -5.35 -28.30 0.12
CA LEU A 247 -4.67 -27.55 -0.93
C LEU A 247 -5.56 -26.42 -1.46
N LYS A 248 -6.82 -26.69 -1.81
CA LYS A 248 -7.77 -25.66 -2.27
C LYS A 248 -7.95 -24.53 -1.25
N ARG A 249 -7.96 -24.87 0.04
CA ARG A 249 -8.01 -23.85 1.11
C ARG A 249 -6.69 -23.09 1.23
N ALA A 250 -5.56 -23.76 1.13
CA ALA A 250 -4.25 -23.11 1.15
C ALA A 250 -4.11 -22.09 0.01
N GLU A 251 -4.60 -22.42 -1.19
CA GLU A 251 -4.60 -21.51 -2.36
C GLU A 251 -5.44 -20.23 -2.15
N SER A 252 -6.30 -20.20 -1.11
CA SER A 252 -7.02 -18.97 -0.72
C SER A 252 -6.14 -17.97 0.02
N PHE A 253 -4.92 -18.33 0.41
CA PHE A 253 -3.93 -17.46 1.06
C PHE A 253 -2.83 -17.06 0.08
N LYS A 254 -2.12 -15.97 0.38
CA LYS A 254 -0.94 -15.51 -0.36
C LYS A 254 0.22 -15.20 0.59
N GLY A 255 1.41 -15.02 0.00
CA GLY A 255 2.59 -14.54 0.71
C GLY A 255 3.16 -15.52 1.72
N GLU A 256 3.68 -14.99 2.82
CA GLU A 256 4.37 -15.77 3.85
C GLU A 256 3.47 -16.82 4.51
N ASN A 257 2.19 -16.51 4.71
CA ASN A 257 1.23 -17.44 5.31
C ASN A 257 1.00 -18.66 4.42
N LEU A 258 0.91 -18.47 3.12
CA LEU A 258 0.79 -19.57 2.15
C LEU A 258 2.05 -20.44 2.16
N MET A 259 3.23 -19.86 2.22
CA MET A 259 4.49 -20.59 2.30
C MET A 259 4.60 -21.42 3.58
N ILE A 260 4.23 -20.85 4.73
CA ILE A 260 4.18 -21.58 6.01
C ILE A 260 3.22 -22.76 5.93
N ILE A 261 2.04 -22.56 5.36
CA ILE A 261 1.04 -23.63 5.20
C ILE A 261 1.59 -24.75 4.31
N TYR A 262 2.24 -24.41 3.19
CA TYR A 262 2.84 -25.43 2.33
C TYR A 262 4.02 -26.16 2.98
N LEU A 263 4.86 -25.47 3.76
CA LEU A 263 5.93 -26.09 4.53
C LEU A 263 5.37 -27.06 5.59
N LEU A 264 4.29 -26.68 6.29
CA LEU A 264 3.60 -27.56 7.23
C LEU A 264 2.97 -28.76 6.51
N MET A 265 2.37 -28.56 5.33
CA MET A 265 1.85 -29.64 4.49
C MET A 265 2.95 -30.62 4.09
N LEU A 266 4.11 -30.15 3.65
CA LEU A 266 5.27 -30.98 3.31
C LEU A 266 5.79 -31.73 4.52
N HIS A 267 5.88 -31.08 5.68
CA HIS A 267 6.32 -31.70 6.91
C HIS A 267 5.39 -32.87 7.31
N GLN A 268 4.09 -32.65 7.29
CA GLN A 268 3.10 -33.71 7.55
C GLN A 268 3.17 -34.87 6.54
N LEU A 269 3.36 -34.55 5.26
CA LEU A 269 3.50 -35.55 4.20
C LEU A 269 4.82 -36.35 4.27
N THR A 270 5.88 -35.76 4.84
CA THR A 270 7.16 -36.47 5.06
C THR A 270 7.12 -37.41 6.26
N LEU A 271 6.25 -37.12 7.25
CA LEU A 271 6.05 -37.95 8.43
C LEU A 271 5.12 -39.14 8.20
N GLY A 272 4.34 -39.12 7.12
CA GLY A 272 3.31 -40.14 6.82
C GLY A 272 3.50 -40.84 5.48
N ASN A 273 3.34 -42.16 5.49
CA ASN A 273 3.38 -43.17 4.44
C ASN A 273 3.30 -42.74 2.96
N SER A 274 4.04 -43.50 2.13
CA SER A 274 4.25 -43.41 0.67
C SER A 274 3.01 -43.34 -0.26
N LYS A 275 1.79 -43.48 0.26
CA LYS A 275 0.56 -43.43 -0.55
C LYS A 275 0.21 -42.06 -1.15
N ASN A 276 0.91 -41.00 -0.76
CA ASN A 276 0.60 -39.62 -1.14
C ASN A 276 1.70 -38.93 -2.00
N GLU A 277 2.49 -39.72 -2.73
CA GLU A 277 3.63 -39.22 -3.51
C GLU A 277 3.20 -38.16 -4.56
N ASN A 278 2.09 -38.38 -5.25
CA ASN A 278 1.57 -37.42 -6.23
C ASN A 278 1.20 -36.08 -5.57
N PHE A 279 0.72 -36.10 -4.35
CA PHE A 279 0.35 -34.88 -3.63
C PHE A 279 1.59 -34.14 -3.12
N ARG A 280 2.59 -34.91 -2.62
CA ARG A 280 3.90 -34.37 -2.23
C ARG A 280 4.57 -33.65 -3.39
N ILE A 281 4.52 -34.25 -4.61
CA ILE A 281 5.05 -33.63 -5.82
C ILE A 281 4.30 -32.34 -6.17
N LYS A 282 2.97 -32.30 -6.05
CA LYS A 282 2.18 -31.07 -6.27
C LYS A 282 2.55 -29.98 -5.26
N ALA A 283 2.59 -30.32 -3.97
CA ALA A 283 2.95 -29.37 -2.92
C ALA A 283 4.39 -28.82 -3.12
N CYS A 284 5.35 -29.66 -3.47
CA CYS A 284 6.70 -29.25 -3.80
C CYS A 284 6.74 -28.28 -5.01
N LYS A 285 5.99 -28.57 -6.07
CA LYS A 285 5.91 -27.68 -7.23
C LYS A 285 5.35 -26.32 -6.87
N HIS A 286 4.29 -26.26 -6.05
CA HIS A 286 3.72 -24.99 -5.59
C HIS A 286 4.70 -24.21 -4.74
N ILE A 287 5.44 -24.86 -3.83
CA ILE A 287 6.50 -24.20 -3.03
C ILE A 287 7.61 -23.66 -3.92
N LEU A 288 8.07 -24.43 -4.90
CA LEU A 288 9.11 -23.98 -5.83
C LEU A 288 8.66 -22.77 -6.65
N ASN A 289 7.40 -22.75 -7.09
CA ASN A 289 6.83 -21.60 -7.77
C ASN A 289 6.78 -20.37 -6.85
N LEU A 290 6.31 -20.53 -5.61
CA LEU A 290 6.30 -19.45 -4.61
C LEU A 290 7.71 -18.92 -4.29
N ILE A 291 8.70 -19.81 -4.16
CA ILE A 291 10.10 -19.41 -3.97
C ILE A 291 10.61 -18.67 -5.20
N SER A 292 10.24 -19.06 -6.41
CA SER A 292 10.64 -18.37 -7.62
C SER A 292 9.99 -16.97 -7.74
N GLU A 293 8.74 -16.82 -7.32
CA GLU A 293 8.05 -15.53 -7.22
C GLU A 293 8.66 -14.63 -6.14
N LEU A 294 9.02 -15.20 -4.99
CA LEU A 294 9.70 -14.49 -3.91
C LEU A 294 11.15 -14.10 -4.27
N ASN A 295 11.85 -14.89 -5.10
CA ASN A 295 13.19 -14.55 -5.57
C ASN A 295 13.21 -13.39 -6.58
N SER A 296 12.07 -13.07 -7.19
CA SER A 296 11.93 -11.84 -7.99
C SER A 296 11.77 -10.59 -7.11
N VAL A 297 11.41 -10.77 -5.84
CA VAL A 297 11.38 -9.74 -4.81
C VAL A 297 12.55 -10.04 -3.88
N THR A 298 13.62 -9.25 -3.95
CA THR A 298 14.87 -9.37 -3.19
C THR A 298 14.63 -9.93 -1.78
N ILE A 299 15.06 -11.17 -1.53
CA ILE A 299 14.94 -11.81 -0.23
C ILE A 299 15.82 -11.03 0.76
N LYS A 300 15.21 -10.28 1.65
CA LYS A 300 15.88 -9.53 2.72
C LYS A 300 16.36 -10.41 3.90
N TYR A 301 16.08 -11.71 3.91
CA TYR A 301 16.42 -12.61 5.01
C TYR A 301 17.05 -13.91 4.52
N PRO A 302 18.40 -13.99 4.41
CA PRO A 302 19.07 -15.24 4.06
C PRO A 302 19.05 -16.30 5.18
N ALA A 303 18.53 -16.02 6.37
CA ALA A 303 18.62 -16.88 7.54
C ALA A 303 17.63 -18.06 7.60
N LEU A 304 16.66 -18.16 6.67
CA LEU A 304 15.64 -19.23 6.66
C LEU A 304 15.96 -20.40 5.70
N LEU A 305 17.14 -20.39 5.07
CA LEU A 305 17.56 -21.46 4.15
C LEU A 305 18.50 -22.52 4.80
N VAL A 306 18.66 -22.49 6.12
CA VAL A 306 19.50 -23.47 6.84
C VAL A 306 18.66 -24.15 7.90
N TYR A 307 17.82 -25.09 7.48
CA TYR A 307 17.46 -26.30 8.27
C TYR A 307 16.74 -27.30 7.37
#